data_fd10a90ac996996ea56398812fc8d00b
#
_entry.id   fd10a90ac996996ea56398812fc8d00b
#
_cell.length_a   1.000
_cell.length_b   1.000
_cell.length_c   1.000
_cell.angle_alpha   90.00
_cell.angle_beta   90.00
_cell.angle_gamma   90.00
#
_symmetry.space_group_name_H-M   'P 1'
#
loop_
_entity.id
_entity.type
_entity.pdbx_description
1 polymer ?
#
loop_
_entity_poly.entity_id
_entity_poly.type
_entity_poly.pdbx_seq_one_letter_code
_entity_poly.pdbx_strand_id
1 'polypeptide(L)'
;MKLVGISGSLVGAKTSKAVNEVLVAAKSLDPAVQVELIDLREYEIEFVNGAPLSYYNDDTIKVVNTILAADALVIGTPVYQASITGVLKNLFDHLPVDAFKSKVTGMVITGGTDKHFLVMEYQLKPILTYFKSLVTVQNVFVHNDYFDDENEITDDDVKKRMAKLAEEIVYLKR
;
A
#
# COMPACT_ATOMS: atom_id res chain seq x y z
N MET A 1 -9.93 12.46 -8.12
CA MET A 1 -9.35 11.12 -7.93
C MET A 1 -9.20 10.85 -6.44
N LYS A 2 -9.67 9.68 -5.96
CA LYS A 2 -9.44 9.19 -4.59
C LYS A 2 -8.25 8.23 -4.60
N LEU A 3 -7.15 8.60 -3.94
CA LEU A 3 -5.96 7.79 -3.75
C LEU A 3 -5.93 7.26 -2.31
N VAL A 4 -5.95 5.94 -2.15
CA VAL A 4 -5.90 5.29 -0.84
C VAL A 4 -4.54 4.61 -0.66
N GLY A 5 -3.84 4.96 0.41
CA GLY A 5 -2.64 4.28 0.87
C GLY A 5 -3.00 3.20 1.89
N ILE A 6 -2.37 2.05 1.82
CA ILE A 6 -2.54 0.95 2.79
C ILE A 6 -1.19 0.64 3.40
N SER A 7 -1.07 0.78 4.71
CA SER A 7 0.07 0.31 5.49
C SER A 7 -0.23 -1.07 6.06
N GLY A 8 0.36 -2.10 5.45
CA GLY A 8 0.18 -3.50 5.80
C GLY A 8 1.08 -3.97 6.96
N SER A 9 1.33 -3.13 7.96
CA SER A 9 2.12 -3.46 9.14
C SER A 9 1.27 -3.38 10.41
N LEU A 10 1.52 -4.27 11.37
CA LEU A 10 0.98 -4.18 12.73
C LEU A 10 2.02 -3.69 13.74
N VAL A 11 3.29 -3.53 13.33
CA VAL A 11 4.39 -3.16 14.20
C VAL A 11 5.21 -2.01 13.61
N GLY A 12 5.50 -1.00 14.43
CA GLY A 12 6.29 0.15 14.03
C GLY A 12 5.56 1.10 13.06
N ALA A 13 6.21 2.20 12.68
CA ALA A 13 5.62 3.24 11.84
C ALA A 13 6.29 3.42 10.47
N LYS A 14 7.41 2.75 10.19
CA LYS A 14 8.19 2.95 8.96
C LYS A 14 7.36 2.76 7.70
N THR A 15 6.53 1.72 7.64
CA THR A 15 5.70 1.44 6.47
C THR A 15 4.62 2.50 6.27
N SER A 16 3.92 2.90 7.36
CA SER A 16 2.89 3.94 7.25
C SER A 16 3.47 5.30 6.88
N LYS A 17 4.65 5.65 7.41
CA LYS A 17 5.39 6.87 7.02
C LYS A 17 5.76 6.83 5.54
N ALA A 18 6.33 5.71 5.07
CA ALA A 18 6.72 5.55 3.67
C ALA A 18 5.51 5.63 2.70
N VAL A 19 4.39 5.02 3.04
CA VAL A 19 3.16 5.16 2.26
C VAL A 19 2.66 6.61 2.27
N ASN A 20 2.66 7.25 3.44
CA ASN A 20 2.21 8.64 3.58
C ASN A 20 3.05 9.62 2.74
N GLU A 21 4.37 9.41 2.62
CA GLU A 21 5.22 10.22 1.73
C GLU A 21 4.72 10.23 0.28
N VAL A 22 4.31 9.08 -0.25
CA VAL A 22 3.75 8.99 -1.60
C VAL A 22 2.41 9.73 -1.68
N LEU A 23 1.55 9.62 -0.66
CA LEU A 23 0.26 10.32 -0.61
C LEU A 23 0.45 11.85 -0.57
N VAL A 24 1.38 12.34 0.25
CA VAL A 24 1.72 13.76 0.35
C VAL A 24 2.28 14.27 -0.97
N ALA A 25 3.18 13.52 -1.60
CA ALA A 25 3.73 13.86 -2.92
C ALA A 25 2.61 13.95 -3.98
N ALA A 26 1.69 13.00 -4.02
CA ALA A 26 0.56 13.02 -4.97
C ALA A 26 -0.35 14.23 -4.73
N LYS A 27 -0.65 14.57 -3.46
CA LYS A 27 -1.44 15.75 -3.09
C LYS A 27 -0.77 17.06 -3.46
N SER A 28 0.58 17.11 -3.38
CA SER A 28 1.37 18.29 -3.76
C SER A 28 1.41 18.49 -5.28
N LEU A 29 1.41 17.38 -6.06
CA LEU A 29 1.37 17.42 -7.53
C LEU A 29 0.00 17.85 -8.07
N ASP A 30 -1.07 17.41 -7.42
CA ASP A 30 -2.44 17.76 -7.79
C ASP A 30 -3.30 17.94 -6.53
N PRO A 31 -3.57 19.20 -6.11
CA PRO A 31 -4.40 19.48 -4.94
C PRO A 31 -5.83 18.95 -5.02
N ALA A 32 -6.34 18.58 -6.19
CA ALA A 32 -7.66 17.97 -6.34
C ALA A 32 -7.69 16.48 -5.95
N VAL A 33 -6.52 15.82 -5.81
CA VAL A 33 -6.42 14.44 -5.34
C VAL A 33 -6.87 14.37 -3.88
N GLN A 34 -7.85 13.52 -3.60
CA GLN A 34 -8.25 13.17 -2.24
C GLN A 34 -7.39 12.00 -1.78
N VAL A 35 -6.67 12.17 -0.68
CA VAL A 35 -5.80 11.12 -0.12
C VAL A 35 -6.37 10.59 1.19
N GLU A 36 -6.27 9.28 1.38
CA GLU A 36 -6.66 8.61 2.63
C GLU A 36 -5.63 7.53 2.95
N LEU A 37 -5.14 7.49 4.20
CA LEU A 37 -4.25 6.44 4.68
C LEU A 37 -5.04 5.45 5.54
N ILE A 38 -4.97 4.17 5.19
CA ILE A 38 -5.41 3.06 6.01
C ILE A 38 -4.17 2.46 6.66
N ASP A 39 -3.99 2.69 7.94
CA ASP A 39 -2.95 2.02 8.74
C ASP A 39 -3.58 0.83 9.46
N LEU A 40 -3.20 -0.40 9.08
CA LEU A 40 -3.82 -1.61 9.64
C LEU A 40 -3.58 -1.80 11.15
N ARG A 41 -2.73 -0.97 11.77
CA ARG A 41 -2.62 -0.92 13.23
C ARG A 41 -3.84 -0.32 13.93
N GLU A 42 -4.64 0.45 13.21
CA GLU A 42 -5.81 1.19 13.70
C GLU A 42 -7.12 0.45 13.48
N TYR A 43 -7.05 -0.75 12.87
CA TYR A 43 -8.23 -1.54 12.49
C TYR A 43 -8.09 -3.00 12.93
N GLU A 44 -9.16 -3.57 13.43
CA GLU A 44 -9.25 -5.00 13.71
C GLU A 44 -9.81 -5.74 12.48
N ILE A 45 -8.90 -6.24 11.62
CA ILE A 45 -9.29 -7.00 10.43
C ILE A 45 -9.49 -8.48 10.81
N GLU A 46 -10.74 -8.92 10.82
CA GLU A 46 -11.07 -10.33 11.11
C GLU A 46 -10.50 -11.26 10.04
N PHE A 47 -10.14 -12.48 10.43
CA PHE A 47 -9.70 -13.49 9.47
C PHE A 47 -10.86 -13.96 8.61
N VAL A 48 -10.57 -14.14 7.30
CA VAL A 48 -11.55 -14.70 6.36
C VAL A 48 -12.00 -16.09 6.82
N ASN A 49 -13.30 -16.27 6.96
CA ASN A 49 -13.93 -17.53 7.36
C ASN A 49 -14.98 -18.04 6.36
N GLY A 50 -15.06 -17.39 5.16
CA GLY A 50 -16.00 -17.75 4.10
C GLY A 50 -17.39 -17.13 4.22
N ALA A 51 -17.65 -16.32 5.26
CA ALA A 51 -18.90 -15.57 5.36
C ALA A 51 -18.94 -14.39 4.36
N PRO A 52 -20.14 -13.92 3.98
CA PRO A 52 -20.30 -12.66 3.26
C PRO A 52 -19.73 -11.48 4.05
N LEU A 53 -19.20 -10.46 3.35
CA LEU A 53 -18.56 -9.29 3.97
C LEU A 53 -19.42 -8.61 5.05
N SER A 54 -20.74 -8.59 4.87
CA SER A 54 -21.68 -7.99 5.81
C SER A 54 -21.76 -8.66 7.19
N TYR A 55 -21.11 -9.81 7.38
CA TYR A 55 -21.08 -10.55 8.65
C TYR A 55 -19.81 -10.32 9.46
N TYR A 56 -18.82 -9.59 8.89
CA TYR A 56 -17.61 -9.21 9.59
C TYR A 56 -17.81 -7.93 10.42
N ASN A 57 -16.85 -7.60 11.27
CA ASN A 57 -16.89 -6.39 12.08
C ASN A 57 -16.84 -5.09 11.23
N ASP A 58 -17.20 -3.98 11.86
CA ASP A 58 -17.28 -2.67 11.21
C ASP A 58 -15.94 -2.22 10.60
N ASP A 59 -14.82 -2.54 11.23
CA ASP A 59 -13.48 -2.21 10.76
C ASP A 59 -13.15 -2.94 9.46
N THR A 60 -13.38 -4.25 9.40
CA THR A 60 -13.18 -5.05 8.19
C THR A 60 -14.05 -4.54 7.05
N ILE A 61 -15.34 -4.31 7.31
CA ILE A 61 -16.29 -3.78 6.32
C ILE A 61 -15.84 -2.41 5.82
N LYS A 62 -15.47 -1.51 6.73
CA LYS A 62 -15.03 -0.14 6.42
C LYS A 62 -13.78 -0.15 5.54
N VAL A 63 -12.75 -0.90 5.95
CA VAL A 63 -11.47 -0.96 5.20
C VAL A 63 -11.69 -1.53 3.80
N VAL A 64 -12.40 -2.64 3.67
CA VAL A 64 -12.71 -3.25 2.37
C VAL A 64 -13.47 -2.28 1.47
N ASN A 65 -14.52 -1.63 1.98
CA ASN A 65 -15.31 -0.67 1.20
C ASN A 65 -14.49 0.56 0.79
N THR A 66 -13.60 1.05 1.66
CA THR A 66 -12.69 2.16 1.32
C THR A 66 -11.76 1.79 0.17
N ILE A 67 -11.21 0.58 0.18
CA ILE A 67 -10.36 0.06 -0.91
C ILE A 67 -11.15 -0.07 -2.21
N LEU A 68 -12.35 -0.61 -2.14
CA LEU A 68 -13.21 -0.78 -3.33
C LEU A 68 -13.62 0.56 -3.94
N ALA A 69 -13.83 1.59 -3.12
CA ALA A 69 -14.19 2.94 -3.56
C ALA A 69 -13.01 3.79 -4.07
N ALA A 70 -11.76 3.32 -3.93
CA ALA A 70 -10.59 4.03 -4.39
C ALA A 70 -10.48 4.04 -5.92
N ASP A 71 -9.93 5.12 -6.49
CA ASP A 71 -9.54 5.20 -7.91
C ASP A 71 -8.14 4.65 -8.14
N ALA A 72 -7.23 4.87 -7.18
CA ALA A 72 -5.87 4.38 -7.19
C ALA A 72 -5.41 3.98 -5.78
N LEU A 73 -4.38 3.16 -5.70
CA LEU A 73 -3.88 2.61 -4.44
C LEU A 73 -2.36 2.76 -4.31
N VAL A 74 -1.87 2.91 -3.09
CA VAL A 74 -0.47 2.69 -2.71
C VAL A 74 -0.45 1.59 -1.66
N ILE A 75 0.12 0.45 -1.99
CA ILE A 75 0.19 -0.69 -1.07
C ILE A 75 1.58 -0.75 -0.45
N GLY A 76 1.64 -0.51 0.86
CA GLY A 76 2.86 -0.62 1.65
C GLY A 76 2.87 -1.86 2.53
N THR A 77 4.02 -2.56 2.60
CA THR A 77 4.21 -3.69 3.51
C THR A 77 5.68 -3.81 3.94
N PRO A 78 5.94 -4.13 5.21
CA PRO A 78 7.26 -4.60 5.59
C PRO A 78 7.44 -6.05 5.10
N VAL A 79 8.67 -6.52 5.08
CA VAL A 79 8.97 -7.93 4.81
C VAL A 79 9.13 -8.68 6.12
N TYR A 80 8.24 -9.65 6.37
CA TYR A 80 8.33 -10.59 7.48
C TYR A 80 8.53 -12.01 6.94
N GLN A 81 9.57 -12.70 7.42
CA GLN A 81 9.87 -14.08 7.01
C GLN A 81 9.88 -14.27 5.48
N ALA A 82 10.57 -13.33 4.78
CA ALA A 82 10.72 -13.31 3.32
C ALA A 82 9.39 -13.18 2.53
N SER A 83 8.35 -12.59 3.13
CA SER A 83 7.04 -12.41 2.50
C SER A 83 6.37 -11.09 2.89
N ILE A 84 5.23 -10.79 2.27
CA ILE A 84 4.29 -9.77 2.75
C ILE A 84 3.72 -10.20 4.10
N THR A 85 3.19 -9.24 4.85
CA THR A 85 2.61 -9.55 6.17
C THR A 85 1.34 -10.40 6.07
N GLY A 86 1.10 -11.23 7.09
CA GLY A 86 -0.13 -12.03 7.18
C GLY A 86 -1.40 -11.18 7.22
N VAL A 87 -1.36 -10.02 7.91
CA VAL A 87 -2.51 -9.11 7.98
C VAL A 87 -2.86 -8.51 6.61
N LEU A 88 -1.86 -8.14 5.81
CA LEU A 88 -2.10 -7.64 4.46
C LEU A 88 -2.64 -8.74 3.55
N LYS A 89 -2.11 -9.97 3.66
CA LYS A 89 -2.63 -11.11 2.91
C LYS A 89 -4.07 -11.42 3.30
N ASN A 90 -4.39 -11.44 4.59
CA ASN A 90 -5.75 -11.61 5.08
C ASN A 90 -6.70 -10.52 4.56
N LEU A 91 -6.28 -9.25 4.53
CA LEU A 91 -7.06 -8.17 3.94
C LEU A 91 -7.37 -8.43 2.45
N PHE A 92 -6.38 -8.89 1.69
CA PHE A 92 -6.60 -9.26 0.29
C PHE A 92 -7.61 -10.41 0.11
N ASP A 93 -7.68 -11.34 1.06
CA ASP A 93 -8.60 -12.47 1.01
C ASP A 93 -10.08 -12.07 1.18
N HIS A 94 -10.36 -10.87 1.70
CA HIS A 94 -11.71 -10.28 1.73
C HIS A 94 -12.14 -9.65 0.40
N LEU A 95 -11.20 -9.41 -0.53
CA LEU A 95 -11.48 -8.64 -1.73
C LEU A 95 -12.02 -9.51 -2.87
N PRO A 96 -12.98 -9.03 -3.67
CA PRO A 96 -13.41 -9.73 -4.88
C PRO A 96 -12.30 -9.75 -5.93
N VAL A 97 -12.32 -10.74 -6.83
CA VAL A 97 -11.27 -11.00 -7.85
C VAL A 97 -10.98 -9.79 -8.76
N ASP A 98 -11.94 -8.90 -8.95
CA ASP A 98 -11.81 -7.72 -9.77
C ASP A 98 -11.70 -6.40 -8.97
N ALA A 99 -11.34 -6.51 -7.68
CA ALA A 99 -11.27 -5.37 -6.74
C ALA A 99 -10.43 -4.20 -7.26
N PHE A 100 -9.37 -4.48 -8.02
CA PHE A 100 -8.47 -3.45 -8.53
C PHE A 100 -8.60 -3.21 -10.04
N LYS A 101 -9.62 -3.78 -10.67
CA LYS A 101 -9.89 -3.53 -12.08
C LYS A 101 -10.05 -2.03 -12.34
N SER A 102 -9.34 -1.53 -13.34
CA SER A 102 -9.28 -0.10 -13.70
C SER A 102 -8.67 0.81 -12.64
N LYS A 103 -8.02 0.26 -11.61
CA LYS A 103 -7.25 1.03 -10.62
C LYS A 103 -5.76 0.98 -10.96
N VAL A 104 -5.06 2.09 -10.69
CA VAL A 104 -3.60 2.15 -10.70
C VAL A 104 -3.09 1.82 -9.29
N THR A 105 -2.11 0.93 -9.18
CA THR A 105 -1.54 0.57 -7.88
C THR A 105 -0.03 0.70 -7.86
N GLY A 106 0.49 1.49 -6.94
CA GLY A 106 1.90 1.56 -6.60
C GLY A 106 2.25 0.70 -5.40
N MET A 107 3.51 0.28 -5.30
CA MET A 107 4.01 -0.55 -4.20
C MET A 107 5.15 0.15 -3.46
N VAL A 108 5.11 0.04 -2.12
CA VAL A 108 6.18 0.47 -1.22
C VAL A 108 6.53 -0.69 -0.28
N ILE A 109 7.77 -1.15 -0.32
CA ILE A 109 8.25 -2.23 0.55
C ILE A 109 9.30 -1.67 1.51
N THR A 110 9.18 -1.99 2.80
CA THR A 110 10.21 -1.68 3.80
C THR A 110 10.89 -2.95 4.28
N GLY A 111 12.21 -2.92 4.48
CA GLY A 111 12.94 -4.10 4.92
C GLY A 111 14.39 -3.84 5.34
N GLY A 112 14.98 -4.80 6.02
CA GLY A 112 16.35 -4.72 6.59
C GLY A 112 17.44 -5.28 5.68
N THR A 113 17.15 -5.65 4.43
CA THR A 113 18.15 -6.08 3.44
C THR A 113 17.68 -5.79 2.03
N ASP A 114 18.58 -5.39 1.15
CA ASP A 114 18.27 -5.08 -0.24
C ASP A 114 17.62 -6.24 -1.00
N LYS A 115 17.90 -7.48 -0.61
CA LYS A 115 17.27 -8.67 -1.22
C LYS A 115 15.75 -8.71 -1.02
N HIS A 116 15.22 -7.98 -0.06
CA HIS A 116 13.79 -7.91 0.23
C HIS A 116 12.98 -7.24 -0.88
N PHE A 117 13.60 -6.47 -1.80
CA PHE A 117 12.89 -5.94 -2.96
C PHE A 117 12.27 -7.03 -3.83
N LEU A 118 12.83 -8.27 -3.81
CA LEU A 118 12.29 -9.42 -4.55
C LEU A 118 10.88 -9.82 -4.08
N VAL A 119 10.52 -9.53 -2.83
CA VAL A 119 9.15 -9.75 -2.33
C VAL A 119 8.15 -8.87 -3.09
N MET A 120 8.55 -7.65 -3.45
CA MET A 120 7.72 -6.76 -4.28
C MET A 120 7.44 -7.38 -5.65
N GLU A 121 8.47 -7.85 -6.35
CA GLU A 121 8.36 -8.36 -7.72
C GLU A 121 7.70 -9.74 -7.79
N TYR A 122 8.03 -10.65 -6.87
CA TYR A 122 7.65 -12.05 -6.97
C TYR A 122 6.49 -12.46 -6.06
N GLN A 123 6.05 -11.60 -5.14
CA GLN A 123 4.91 -11.90 -4.28
C GLN A 123 3.81 -10.83 -4.37
N LEU A 124 4.11 -9.55 -4.05
CA LEU A 124 3.08 -8.52 -4.04
C LEU A 124 2.55 -8.22 -5.44
N LYS A 125 3.42 -7.98 -6.41
CA LYS A 125 3.04 -7.63 -7.79
C LYS A 125 2.15 -8.69 -8.47
N PRO A 126 2.44 -10.00 -8.38
CA PRO A 126 1.53 -11.04 -8.88
C PRO A 126 0.14 -11.01 -8.24
N ILE A 127 0.05 -10.74 -6.93
CA ILE A 127 -1.25 -10.60 -6.24
C ILE A 127 -2.02 -9.42 -6.81
N LEU A 128 -1.40 -8.24 -6.96
CA LEU A 128 -2.05 -7.05 -7.51
C LEU A 128 -2.50 -7.27 -8.97
N THR A 129 -1.68 -7.97 -9.75
CA THR A 129 -2.00 -8.34 -11.13
C THR A 129 -3.18 -9.32 -11.19
N TYR A 130 -3.27 -10.28 -10.26
CA TYR A 130 -4.42 -11.18 -10.12
C TYR A 130 -5.72 -10.38 -9.89
N PHE A 131 -5.68 -9.34 -9.07
CA PHE A 131 -6.79 -8.41 -8.84
C PHE A 131 -7.06 -7.46 -10.02
N LYS A 132 -6.34 -7.60 -11.14
CA LYS A 132 -6.49 -6.82 -12.39
C LYS A 132 -6.09 -5.36 -12.26
N SER A 133 -5.14 -5.06 -11.37
CA SER A 133 -4.58 -3.72 -11.24
C SER A 133 -3.64 -3.38 -12.38
N LEU A 134 -3.62 -2.10 -12.77
CA LEU A 134 -2.50 -1.52 -13.51
C LEU A 134 -1.40 -1.16 -12.50
N VAL A 135 -0.39 -2.03 -12.39
CA VAL A 135 0.72 -1.81 -11.46
C VAL A 135 1.74 -0.85 -12.07
N THR A 136 2.15 0.17 -11.31
CA THR A 136 3.16 1.15 -11.72
C THR A 136 4.52 0.50 -12.02
N VAL A 137 5.30 1.14 -12.86
CA VAL A 137 6.71 0.77 -13.10
C VAL A 137 7.59 1.30 -11.96
N GLN A 138 7.32 2.54 -11.50
CA GLN A 138 8.04 3.18 -10.40
C GLN A 138 7.51 2.64 -9.07
N ASN A 139 8.15 1.60 -8.53
CA ASN A 139 7.85 1.06 -7.20
C ASN A 139 9.06 1.26 -6.29
N VAL A 140 8.86 1.35 -4.97
CA VAL A 140 9.91 1.78 -4.06
C VAL A 140 10.18 0.75 -2.98
N PHE A 141 11.42 0.27 -2.92
CA PHE A 141 11.96 -0.40 -1.74
C PHE A 141 12.70 0.61 -0.87
N VAL A 142 12.45 0.58 0.44
CA VAL A 142 13.08 1.44 1.44
C VAL A 142 13.80 0.56 2.45
N HIS A 143 15.15 0.67 2.49
CA HIS A 143 15.93 -0.01 3.50
C HIS A 143 15.68 0.63 4.88
N ASN A 144 15.71 -0.18 5.94
CA ASN A 144 15.44 0.29 7.31
C ASN A 144 16.40 1.37 7.79
N ASP A 145 17.63 1.41 7.25
CA ASP A 145 18.67 2.39 7.60
C ASP A 145 18.40 3.79 7.03
N TYR A 146 17.43 3.93 6.14
CA TYR A 146 17.01 5.22 5.59
C TYR A 146 15.93 5.93 6.40
N PHE A 147 15.65 5.41 7.61
CA PHE A 147 14.75 6.04 8.56
C PHE A 147 15.52 6.51 9.79
N ASP A 148 15.16 7.69 10.31
CA ASP A 148 15.64 8.18 11.60
C ASP A 148 14.87 7.57 12.79
N ASP A 149 15.18 8.06 14.01
CA ASP A 149 14.57 7.58 15.25
C ASP A 149 13.06 7.93 15.33
N GLU A 150 12.59 8.95 14.62
CA GLU A 150 11.19 9.35 14.48
C GLU A 150 10.48 8.60 13.33
N ASN A 151 11.17 7.67 12.68
CA ASN A 151 10.74 6.92 11.50
C ASN A 151 10.46 7.80 10.27
N GLU A 152 11.09 8.96 10.17
CA GLU A 152 11.07 9.79 8.96
C GLU A 152 12.15 9.33 7.99
N ILE A 153 11.86 9.42 6.69
CA ILE A 153 12.81 9.03 5.64
C ILE A 153 13.87 10.14 5.51
N THR A 154 15.13 9.76 5.65
CA THR A 154 16.27 10.69 5.58
C THR A 154 16.95 10.72 4.21
N ASP A 155 16.83 9.64 3.43
CA ASP A 155 17.51 9.48 2.15
C ASP A 155 16.80 10.22 1.02
N ASP A 156 17.50 11.16 0.37
CA ASP A 156 16.94 12.00 -0.69
C ASP A 156 16.63 11.23 -1.99
N ASP A 157 17.35 10.14 -2.28
CA ASP A 157 17.06 9.33 -3.46
C ASP A 157 15.77 8.54 -3.26
N VAL A 158 15.55 8.01 -2.06
CA VAL A 158 14.27 7.37 -1.70
C VAL A 158 13.12 8.36 -1.85
N LYS A 159 13.24 9.59 -1.32
CA LYS A 159 12.22 10.64 -1.48
C LYS A 159 11.94 10.96 -2.94
N LYS A 160 12.97 11.08 -3.78
CA LYS A 160 12.82 11.28 -5.23
C LYS A 160 12.09 10.13 -5.91
N ARG A 161 12.40 8.88 -5.54
CA ARG A 161 11.71 7.70 -6.09
C ARG A 161 10.25 7.65 -5.66
N MET A 162 9.92 8.05 -4.43
CA MET A 162 8.53 8.17 -3.97
C MET A 162 7.75 9.25 -4.71
N ALA A 163 8.39 10.40 -4.96
CA ALA A 163 7.79 11.46 -5.77
C ALA A 163 7.50 11.00 -7.21
N LYS A 164 8.42 10.24 -7.83
CA LYS A 164 8.20 9.65 -9.16
C LYS A 164 7.08 8.62 -9.17
N LEU A 165 6.96 7.80 -8.12
CA LEU A 165 5.83 6.87 -7.97
C LEU A 165 4.51 7.63 -7.89
N ALA A 166 4.44 8.69 -7.09
CA ALA A 166 3.26 9.54 -6.98
C ALA A 166 2.89 10.20 -8.32
N GLU A 167 3.90 10.72 -9.06
CA GLU A 167 3.72 11.30 -10.38
C GLU A 167 3.15 10.28 -11.38
N GLU A 168 3.69 9.06 -11.42
CA GLU A 168 3.19 8.01 -12.30
C GLU A 168 1.73 7.63 -11.98
N ILE A 169 1.39 7.48 -10.68
CA ILE A 169 0.01 7.19 -10.27
C ILE A 169 -0.95 8.28 -10.72
N VAL A 170 -0.61 9.55 -10.48
CA VAL A 170 -1.44 10.70 -10.87
C VAL A 170 -1.57 10.80 -12.39
N TYR A 171 -0.49 10.57 -13.13
CA TYR A 171 -0.49 10.62 -14.59
C TYR A 171 -1.34 9.50 -15.22
N LEU A 172 -1.20 8.26 -14.76
CA LEU A 172 -1.91 7.10 -15.32
C LEU A 172 -3.40 7.09 -14.98
N LYS A 173 -3.83 7.89 -13.99
CA LYS A 173 -5.23 7.96 -13.56
C LYS A 173 -5.96 9.21 -14.06
N ARG A 174 -5.30 10.10 -14.79
CA ARG A 174 -5.93 11.21 -15.51
C ARG A 174 -6.67 10.71 -16.73
#